data_06a46b82500db6db9c0f47ada24a2593
#
_entry.id   06a46b82500db6db9c0f47ada24a2593
#
_cell.length_a   1.000
_cell.length_b   1.000
_cell.length_c   1.000
_cell.angle_alpha   90.00
_cell.angle_beta   90.00
_cell.angle_gamma   90.00
#
_symmetry.space_group_name_H-M   'P 1'
#
loop_
_entity.id
_entity.type
_entity.pdbx_description
1 polymer ?
#
loop_
_entity_poly.entity_id
_entity_poly.type
_entity_poly.pdbx_seq_one_letter_code
_entity_poly.pdbx_strand_id
1 'polypeptide(L)'
;RALWARHAPAIAWSALAALLTLGLMLVVLGLQPRPRVITQAQIDAAVRHSVEKEALPSKATKAYQNVARSVVRVVGLMHDEDDPEERADKRAMDRSLGAGVVIKDDGTILTNLHVVHGAKHLRVTFADGHESDARLIGAQPENDLAVLKASSLPDDLMPATMRSTGDLSAGDEVIAVGHPFGIGPSVSAGVVSGLKREFRSPDGEHALTNLIQFDAAANPGNSGGPLVTMDGFVVGIVTAILNPTSARTFI
;
A
#
# COMPACT_ATOMS: atom_id res chain seq x y z
N ARG A 1 50.27 52.06 59.54
CA ARG A 1 49.91 50.76 60.17
C ARG A 1 48.44 50.66 60.62
N ALA A 2 47.83 51.77 60.96
CA ALA A 2 46.45 51.81 61.51
C ALA A 2 45.35 51.52 60.46
N LEU A 3 45.55 51.83 59.19
CA LEU A 3 44.53 51.55 58.11
C LEU A 3 44.39 50.03 57.77
N TRP A 4 45.49 49.29 57.83
CA TRP A 4 45.50 47.87 57.57
C TRP A 4 44.71 47.05 58.59
N ALA A 5 44.85 47.41 59.89
CA ALA A 5 44.17 46.73 60.97
C ALA A 5 42.63 46.90 60.91
N ARG A 6 42.17 47.98 60.30
CA ARG A 6 40.74 48.33 60.21
C ARG A 6 40.02 47.57 59.10
N HIS A 7 40.75 47.18 58.07
CA HIS A 7 40.13 46.43 56.91
C HIS A 7 40.49 44.92 56.84
N ALA A 8 41.44 44.48 57.71
CA ALA A 8 41.91 43.12 57.73
C ALA A 8 40.74 42.05 57.87
N PRO A 9 39.77 42.28 58.77
CA PRO A 9 38.64 41.30 58.85
C PRO A 9 37.78 41.31 57.59
N ALA A 10 37.49 42.45 56.99
CA ALA A 10 36.73 42.52 55.75
C ALA A 10 37.41 41.82 54.58
N ILE A 11 38.73 41.99 54.46
CA ILE A 11 39.55 41.28 53.42
C ILE A 11 39.57 39.77 53.69
N ALA A 12 39.64 39.33 54.93
CA ALA A 12 39.63 37.92 55.30
C ALA A 12 38.27 37.27 54.96
N TRP A 13 37.16 37.97 55.27
CA TRP A 13 35.81 37.48 54.90
C TRP A 13 35.56 37.42 53.38
N SER A 14 36.03 38.44 52.62
CA SER A 14 35.90 38.41 51.16
C SER A 14 36.78 37.35 50.53
N ALA A 15 37.97 37.08 51.04
CA ALA A 15 38.82 35.98 50.58
C ALA A 15 38.20 34.61 50.87
N LEU A 16 37.61 34.44 52.05
CA LEU A 16 36.91 33.20 52.41
C LEU A 16 35.68 32.99 51.52
N ALA A 17 34.89 34.03 51.27
CA ALA A 17 33.74 33.94 50.37
C ALA A 17 34.16 33.60 48.95
N ALA A 18 35.24 34.19 48.43
CA ALA A 18 35.77 33.88 47.12
C ALA A 18 36.26 32.42 47.01
N LEU A 19 36.89 31.89 48.07
CA LEU A 19 37.30 30.49 48.11
C LEU A 19 36.13 29.52 48.14
N LEU A 20 35.08 29.84 48.91
CA LEU A 20 33.87 29.03 48.99
C LEU A 20 33.12 29.04 47.66
N THR A 21 32.99 30.19 46.99
CA THR A 21 32.33 30.26 45.67
C THR A 21 33.14 29.54 44.60
N LEU A 22 34.47 29.63 44.62
CA LEU A 22 35.33 28.88 43.71
C LEU A 22 35.22 27.37 43.98
N GLY A 23 35.22 26.95 45.24
CA GLY A 23 35.03 25.54 45.62
C GLY A 23 33.67 24.99 45.15
N LEU A 24 32.59 25.76 45.36
CA LEU A 24 31.26 25.41 44.89
C LEU A 24 31.18 25.31 43.37
N MET A 25 31.82 26.26 42.67
CA MET A 25 31.86 26.25 41.19
C MET A 25 32.61 25.03 40.66
N LEU A 26 33.75 24.63 41.29
CA LEU A 26 34.50 23.44 40.89
C LEU A 26 33.67 22.14 41.14
N VAL A 27 32.95 22.10 42.26
CA VAL A 27 32.04 20.98 42.53
C VAL A 27 30.92 20.90 41.50
N VAL A 28 30.27 22.00 41.17
CA VAL A 28 29.21 22.08 40.15
C VAL A 28 29.73 21.66 38.78
N LEU A 29 30.91 22.14 38.38
CA LEU A 29 31.58 21.74 37.13
C LEU A 29 31.94 20.26 37.10
N GLY A 30 32.37 19.69 38.23
CA GLY A 30 32.71 18.29 38.38
C GLY A 30 31.46 17.35 38.33
N LEU A 31 30.31 17.86 38.78
CA LEU A 31 29.02 17.14 38.79
C LEU A 31 28.26 17.29 37.47
N GLN A 32 28.69 18.16 36.56
CA GLN A 32 28.04 18.26 35.26
C GLN A 32 28.19 16.94 34.47
N PRO A 33 27.09 16.34 33.98
CA PRO A 33 27.16 15.14 33.20
C PRO A 33 27.98 15.43 31.93
N ARG A 34 29.10 14.73 31.79
CA ARG A 34 29.89 14.84 30.57
C ARG A 34 29.06 14.40 29.38
N PRO A 35 29.00 15.14 28.26
CA PRO A 35 28.30 14.69 27.07
C PRO A 35 28.85 13.33 26.66
N ARG A 36 27.97 12.31 26.60
CA ARG A 36 28.34 11.00 26.09
C ARG A 36 28.63 11.13 24.61
N VAL A 37 29.90 11.06 24.25
CA VAL A 37 30.29 10.94 22.84
C VAL A 37 29.94 9.51 22.42
N ILE A 38 28.87 9.39 21.62
CA ILE A 38 28.48 8.10 21.05
C ILE A 38 29.55 7.72 20.02
N THR A 39 30.20 6.61 20.22
CA THR A 39 31.23 6.10 19.29
C THR A 39 30.56 5.38 18.11
N GLN A 40 31.24 5.33 16.95
CA GLN A 40 30.77 4.58 15.79
C GLN A 40 30.47 3.12 16.15
N ALA A 41 31.29 2.49 16.96
CA ALA A 41 31.07 1.11 17.41
C ALA A 41 29.76 0.93 18.22
N GLN A 42 29.35 1.94 19.00
CA GLN A 42 28.09 1.92 19.74
C GLN A 42 26.89 2.11 18.78
N ILE A 43 27.04 2.96 17.77
CA ILE A 43 26.02 3.10 16.71
C ILE A 43 25.86 1.80 15.94
N ASP A 44 26.98 1.18 15.52
CA ASP A 44 26.96 -0.07 14.77
C ASP A 44 26.39 -1.25 15.61
N ALA A 45 26.67 -1.27 16.91
CA ALA A 45 26.10 -2.25 17.82
C ALA A 45 24.59 -2.04 18.03
N ALA A 46 24.14 -0.81 18.19
CA ALA A 46 22.73 -0.48 18.32
C ALA A 46 21.95 -0.79 17.05
N VAL A 47 22.51 -0.47 15.88
CA VAL A 47 21.90 -0.80 14.56
C VAL A 47 21.80 -2.31 14.38
N ARG A 48 22.88 -3.07 14.64
CA ARG A 48 22.84 -4.52 14.57
C ARG A 48 21.77 -5.12 15.50
N HIS A 49 21.75 -4.67 16.75
CA HIS A 49 20.79 -5.17 17.74
C HIS A 49 19.33 -4.86 17.33
N SER A 50 19.07 -3.69 16.72
CA SER A 50 17.76 -3.31 16.23
C SER A 50 17.33 -4.16 15.04
N VAL A 51 18.24 -4.39 14.08
CA VAL A 51 17.98 -5.21 12.89
C VAL A 51 17.82 -6.70 13.22
N GLU A 52 18.55 -7.20 14.23
CA GLU A 52 18.45 -8.60 14.68
C GLU A 52 17.17 -8.87 15.49
N LYS A 53 16.66 -7.89 16.23
CA LYS A 53 15.47 -8.07 17.08
C LYS A 53 14.15 -7.78 16.39
N GLU A 54 14.14 -6.83 15.47
CA GLU A 54 12.93 -6.45 14.72
C GLU A 54 13.18 -6.66 13.23
N ALA A 55 12.62 -7.74 12.68
CA ALA A 55 12.59 -7.93 11.25
C ALA A 55 11.85 -6.73 10.63
N LEU A 56 12.55 -5.89 9.90
CA LEU A 56 11.92 -4.78 9.16
C LEU A 56 10.90 -5.36 8.18
N PRO A 57 9.65 -4.87 8.16
CA PRO A 57 8.67 -5.32 7.19
C PRO A 57 9.21 -5.11 5.78
N SER A 58 9.01 -6.11 4.92
CA SER A 58 9.44 -6.03 3.52
C SER A 58 8.81 -4.82 2.83
N LYS A 59 9.43 -4.33 1.75
CA LYS A 59 8.85 -3.24 0.94
C LYS A 59 7.46 -3.64 0.43
N ALA A 60 7.31 -4.89 -0.02
CA ALA A 60 6.03 -5.42 -0.48
C ALA A 60 4.95 -5.39 0.62
N THR A 61 5.31 -5.72 1.87
CA THR A 61 4.38 -5.61 3.01
C THR A 61 3.91 -4.17 3.22
N LYS A 62 4.83 -3.21 3.17
CA LYS A 62 4.48 -1.78 3.32
C LYS A 62 3.60 -1.29 2.16
N ALA A 63 3.97 -1.64 0.92
CA ALA A 63 3.18 -1.30 -0.26
C ALA A 63 1.76 -1.87 -0.17
N TYR A 64 1.63 -3.15 0.25
CA TYR A 64 0.33 -3.78 0.47
C TYR A 64 -0.48 -3.06 1.55
N GLN A 65 0.10 -2.76 2.71
CA GLN A 65 -0.58 -2.03 3.79
C GLN A 65 -1.12 -0.67 3.35
N ASN A 66 -0.40 0.02 2.46
CA ASN A 66 -0.83 1.32 1.93
C ASN A 66 -2.05 1.22 1.00
N VAL A 67 -2.21 0.11 0.26
CA VAL A 67 -3.28 -0.02 -0.74
C VAL A 67 -4.41 -0.96 -0.32
N ALA A 68 -4.18 -1.82 0.67
CA ALA A 68 -5.12 -2.89 1.05
C ALA A 68 -6.55 -2.38 1.33
N ARG A 69 -6.68 -1.20 1.96
CA ARG A 69 -7.98 -0.59 2.29
C ARG A 69 -8.72 -0.04 1.08
N SER A 70 -8.01 0.16 -0.02
CA SER A 70 -8.59 0.64 -1.29
C SER A 70 -9.00 -0.51 -2.21
N VAL A 71 -8.58 -1.76 -1.92
CA VAL A 71 -8.89 -2.91 -2.77
C VAL A 71 -10.21 -3.52 -2.36
N VAL A 72 -11.08 -3.74 -3.33
CA VAL A 72 -12.40 -4.33 -3.12
C VAL A 72 -12.53 -5.62 -3.91
N ARG A 73 -13.33 -6.55 -3.40
CA ARG A 73 -13.82 -7.70 -4.17
C ARG A 73 -14.99 -7.24 -5.01
N VAL A 74 -15.03 -7.62 -6.28
CA VAL A 74 -16.11 -7.32 -7.22
C VAL A 74 -16.76 -8.63 -7.64
N VAL A 75 -18.07 -8.70 -7.52
CA VAL A 75 -18.88 -9.85 -7.95
C VAL A 75 -19.96 -9.34 -8.90
N GLY A 76 -19.97 -9.90 -10.11
CA GLY A 76 -21.06 -9.71 -11.06
C GLY A 76 -22.00 -10.91 -11.02
N LEU A 77 -23.28 -10.69 -10.72
CA LEU A 77 -24.34 -11.70 -10.68
C LEU A 77 -25.05 -11.70 -12.03
N MET A 78 -25.07 -12.86 -12.69
CA MET A 78 -25.68 -12.99 -14.02
C MET A 78 -27.21 -13.23 -13.94
N HIS A 79 -27.69 -13.62 -12.76
CA HIS A 79 -29.09 -13.92 -12.49
C HIS A 79 -29.67 -12.96 -11.46
N ASP A 80 -31.01 -12.87 -11.43
CA ASP A 80 -31.71 -12.08 -10.43
C ASP A 80 -31.86 -12.92 -9.14
N GLU A 81 -31.23 -12.47 -8.04
CA GLU A 81 -31.32 -13.14 -6.75
C GLU A 81 -32.74 -13.10 -6.16
N ASP A 82 -33.60 -12.19 -6.64
CA ASP A 82 -34.97 -12.03 -6.17
C ASP A 82 -35.97 -12.90 -6.96
N ASP A 83 -35.57 -13.52 -8.08
CA ASP A 83 -36.39 -14.40 -8.86
C ASP A 83 -36.31 -15.85 -8.31
N PRO A 84 -37.42 -16.41 -7.78
CA PRO A 84 -37.48 -17.78 -7.26
C PRO A 84 -37.18 -18.87 -8.30
N GLU A 85 -37.49 -18.63 -9.59
CA GLU A 85 -37.24 -19.58 -10.68
C GLU A 85 -35.75 -19.58 -11.05
N GLU A 86 -35.09 -18.41 -11.06
CA GLU A 86 -33.66 -18.29 -11.30
C GLU A 86 -32.85 -18.84 -10.11
N ARG A 87 -33.35 -18.75 -8.86
CA ARG A 87 -32.72 -19.38 -7.68
C ARG A 87 -32.73 -20.90 -7.73
N ALA A 88 -33.76 -21.51 -8.32
CA ALA A 88 -33.90 -22.96 -8.39
C ALA A 88 -33.00 -23.61 -9.45
N ASP A 89 -32.52 -22.84 -10.41
CA ASP A 89 -31.56 -23.31 -11.41
C ASP A 89 -30.17 -23.41 -10.78
N LYS A 90 -29.61 -24.61 -10.71
CA LYS A 90 -28.24 -24.87 -10.23
C LYS A 90 -27.14 -24.18 -11.07
N ARG A 91 -27.49 -23.56 -12.20
CA ARG A 91 -26.65 -22.63 -12.97
C ARG A 91 -26.50 -21.25 -12.30
N ALA A 92 -27.21 -21.00 -11.18
CA ALA A 92 -27.05 -19.81 -10.32
C ALA A 92 -25.63 -19.60 -9.77
N MET A 93 -24.66 -20.39 -10.24
CA MET A 93 -23.23 -20.17 -10.03
C MET A 93 -22.57 -19.31 -11.12
N ASP A 94 -23.31 -18.86 -12.14
CA ASP A 94 -22.77 -17.94 -13.14
C ASP A 94 -22.60 -16.55 -12.53
N ARG A 95 -21.49 -16.41 -11.81
CA ARG A 95 -21.00 -15.14 -11.27
C ARG A 95 -19.59 -14.90 -11.77
N SER A 96 -19.34 -13.70 -12.19
CA SER A 96 -17.97 -13.23 -12.41
C SER A 96 -17.36 -12.81 -11.07
N LEU A 97 -16.09 -13.08 -10.90
CA LEU A 97 -15.35 -12.72 -9.72
C LEU A 97 -14.07 -11.98 -10.11
N GLY A 98 -13.84 -10.84 -9.51
CA GLY A 98 -12.64 -10.05 -9.69
C GLY A 98 -12.34 -9.17 -8.49
N ALA A 99 -11.45 -8.27 -8.69
CA ALA A 99 -11.09 -7.22 -7.76
C ALA A 99 -11.40 -5.83 -8.37
N GLY A 100 -11.30 -4.82 -7.55
CA GLY A 100 -11.36 -3.42 -7.97
C GLY A 100 -10.52 -2.56 -7.03
N VAL A 101 -10.28 -1.33 -7.43
CA VAL A 101 -9.58 -0.36 -6.60
C VAL A 101 -10.42 0.91 -6.47
N VAL A 102 -10.64 1.36 -5.24
CA VAL A 102 -11.28 2.63 -4.94
C VAL A 102 -10.33 3.76 -5.34
N ILE A 103 -10.77 4.66 -6.20
CA ILE A 103 -9.96 5.77 -6.73
C ILE A 103 -10.43 7.15 -6.28
N LYS A 104 -11.61 7.22 -5.64
CA LYS A 104 -12.15 8.45 -5.02
C LYS A 104 -12.87 8.11 -3.73
N ASP A 105 -12.89 9.07 -2.83
CA ASP A 105 -13.57 9.02 -1.53
C ASP A 105 -15.10 8.91 -1.63
N ASP A 106 -15.65 9.19 -2.78
CA ASP A 106 -17.07 9.06 -3.06
C ASP A 106 -17.50 7.63 -3.44
N GLY A 107 -16.60 6.63 -3.35
CA GLY A 107 -16.87 5.23 -3.68
C GLY A 107 -16.80 4.91 -5.18
N THR A 108 -16.06 5.74 -5.94
CA THR A 108 -15.74 5.42 -7.34
C THR A 108 -14.64 4.36 -7.38
N ILE A 109 -14.91 3.25 -8.08
CA ILE A 109 -14.06 2.06 -8.15
C ILE A 109 -13.68 1.81 -9.61
N LEU A 110 -12.41 1.52 -9.85
CA LEU A 110 -11.89 1.06 -11.14
C LEU A 110 -11.71 -0.46 -11.10
N THR A 111 -12.14 -1.14 -12.17
CA THR A 111 -12.04 -2.60 -12.35
C THR A 111 -11.92 -2.92 -13.84
N ASN A 112 -11.85 -4.20 -14.21
CA ASN A 112 -11.93 -4.62 -15.62
C ASN A 112 -13.37 -4.72 -16.10
N LEU A 113 -13.55 -4.45 -17.40
CA LEU A 113 -14.87 -4.58 -18.04
C LEU A 113 -15.33 -6.03 -18.08
N HIS A 114 -14.44 -6.99 -18.38
CA HIS A 114 -14.80 -8.41 -18.43
C HIS A 114 -15.27 -8.96 -17.07
N VAL A 115 -14.90 -8.35 -15.95
CA VAL A 115 -15.37 -8.72 -14.59
C VAL A 115 -16.83 -8.35 -14.39
N VAL A 116 -17.33 -7.33 -15.07
CA VAL A 116 -18.68 -6.80 -14.84
C VAL A 116 -19.60 -6.94 -16.06
N HIS A 117 -19.04 -7.39 -17.18
CA HIS A 117 -19.78 -7.51 -18.43
C HIS A 117 -20.89 -8.58 -18.31
N GLY A 118 -22.11 -8.22 -18.74
CA GLY A 118 -23.27 -9.10 -18.70
C GLY A 118 -23.91 -9.29 -17.33
N ALA A 119 -23.34 -8.71 -16.26
CA ALA A 119 -23.93 -8.81 -14.92
C ALA A 119 -25.23 -8.00 -14.82
N LYS A 120 -26.29 -8.62 -14.28
CA LYS A 120 -27.55 -7.94 -13.93
C LYS A 120 -27.37 -7.10 -12.67
N HIS A 121 -26.63 -7.63 -11.67
CA HIS A 121 -26.33 -6.98 -10.41
C HIS A 121 -24.84 -7.00 -10.14
N LEU A 122 -24.33 -5.93 -9.57
CA LEU A 122 -22.93 -5.80 -9.16
C LEU A 122 -22.86 -5.59 -7.65
N ARG A 123 -22.04 -6.40 -7.00
CA ARG A 123 -21.78 -6.30 -5.56
C ARG A 123 -20.29 -6.09 -5.32
N VAL A 124 -19.96 -5.18 -4.43
CA VAL A 124 -18.60 -4.94 -3.98
C VAL A 124 -18.48 -5.20 -2.48
N THR A 125 -17.36 -5.79 -2.07
CA THR A 125 -17.03 -5.98 -0.65
C THR A 125 -15.76 -5.22 -0.37
N PHE A 126 -15.81 -4.27 0.55
CA PHE A 126 -14.67 -3.47 0.97
C PHE A 126 -13.76 -4.25 1.93
N ALA A 127 -12.58 -3.68 2.22
CA ALA A 127 -11.55 -4.34 3.03
C ALA A 127 -11.99 -4.63 4.48
N ASP A 128 -12.91 -3.86 5.03
CA ASP A 128 -13.52 -4.04 6.36
C ASP A 128 -14.65 -5.08 6.37
N GLY A 129 -15.01 -5.61 5.20
CA GLY A 129 -16.14 -6.53 5.03
C GLY A 129 -17.48 -5.85 4.72
N HIS A 130 -17.53 -4.51 4.66
CA HIS A 130 -18.75 -3.79 4.24
C HIS A 130 -19.12 -4.20 2.82
N GLU A 131 -20.37 -4.64 2.63
CA GLU A 131 -20.93 -5.00 1.31
C GLU A 131 -21.81 -3.88 0.79
N SER A 132 -21.71 -3.61 -0.49
CA SER A 132 -22.51 -2.61 -1.18
C SER A 132 -22.89 -3.09 -2.55
N ASP A 133 -24.10 -2.77 -2.99
CA ASP A 133 -24.44 -2.81 -4.39
C ASP A 133 -23.64 -1.74 -5.13
N ALA A 134 -23.35 -2.02 -6.38
CA ALA A 134 -22.63 -1.08 -7.25
C ALA A 134 -23.31 -0.97 -8.61
N ARG A 135 -23.07 0.14 -9.29
CA ARG A 135 -23.54 0.34 -10.67
C ARG A 135 -22.41 0.73 -11.57
N LEU A 136 -22.47 0.27 -12.81
CA LEU A 136 -21.55 0.71 -13.87
C LEU A 136 -21.85 2.17 -14.24
N ILE A 137 -20.85 3.03 -14.15
CA ILE A 137 -20.97 4.47 -14.50
C ILE A 137 -20.12 4.86 -15.69
N GLY A 138 -19.21 3.99 -16.13
CA GLY A 138 -18.37 4.20 -17.31
C GLY A 138 -17.67 2.92 -17.72
N ALA A 139 -17.39 2.79 -19.01
CA ALA A 139 -16.62 1.67 -19.56
C ALA A 139 -15.73 2.16 -20.69
N GLN A 140 -14.58 1.51 -20.81
CA GLN A 140 -13.61 1.73 -21.88
C GLN A 140 -13.21 0.35 -22.45
N PRO A 141 -14.00 -0.19 -23.39
CA PRO A 141 -13.82 -1.54 -23.92
C PRO A 141 -12.44 -1.79 -24.53
N GLU A 142 -11.89 -0.80 -25.21
CA GLU A 142 -10.57 -0.86 -25.86
C GLU A 142 -9.40 -1.09 -24.89
N ASN A 143 -9.61 -0.82 -23.57
CA ASN A 143 -8.62 -1.06 -22.53
C ASN A 143 -9.11 -2.05 -21.47
N ASP A 144 -10.24 -2.72 -21.72
CA ASP A 144 -10.88 -3.63 -20.76
C ASP A 144 -11.11 -3.00 -19.38
N LEU A 145 -11.49 -1.71 -19.33
CA LEU A 145 -11.70 -0.98 -18.09
C LEU A 145 -13.17 -0.65 -17.85
N ALA A 146 -13.57 -0.70 -16.60
CA ALA A 146 -14.88 -0.29 -16.12
C ALA A 146 -14.77 0.56 -14.86
N VAL A 147 -15.67 1.53 -14.74
CA VAL A 147 -15.78 2.39 -13.55
C VAL A 147 -17.12 2.10 -12.89
N LEU A 148 -17.06 1.73 -11.62
CA LEU A 148 -18.22 1.46 -10.80
C LEU A 148 -18.43 2.56 -9.78
N LYS A 149 -19.68 2.65 -9.31
CA LYS A 149 -20.09 3.51 -8.20
C LYS A 149 -20.78 2.64 -7.14
N ALA A 150 -20.20 2.53 -5.97
CA ALA A 150 -20.82 1.89 -4.83
C ALA A 150 -22.01 2.71 -4.29
N SER A 151 -23.06 2.04 -3.81
CA SER A 151 -24.27 2.65 -3.29
C SER A 151 -24.15 3.04 -1.81
N SER A 152 -23.35 2.29 -1.04
CA SER A 152 -23.02 2.58 0.35
C SER A 152 -21.52 2.46 0.57
N LEU A 153 -20.98 3.18 1.55
CA LEU A 153 -19.55 3.30 1.79
C LEU A 153 -19.23 3.00 3.25
N PRO A 154 -18.09 2.37 3.55
CA PRO A 154 -17.59 2.27 4.91
C PRO A 154 -17.13 3.65 5.42
N ASP A 155 -17.16 3.85 6.74
CA ASP A 155 -16.79 5.13 7.38
C ASP A 155 -15.31 5.50 7.19
N ASP A 156 -14.46 4.50 6.99
CA ASP A 156 -13.02 4.64 6.91
C ASP A 156 -12.47 4.37 5.48
N LEU A 157 -13.28 4.66 4.46
CA LEU A 157 -12.89 4.49 3.06
C LEU A 157 -11.61 5.26 2.73
N MET A 158 -10.65 4.57 2.15
CA MET A 158 -9.40 5.16 1.69
C MET A 158 -9.20 4.92 0.20
N PRO A 159 -9.23 5.96 -0.63
CA PRO A 159 -8.91 5.83 -2.05
C PRO A 159 -7.41 5.57 -2.26
N ALA A 160 -7.09 4.76 -3.26
CA ALA A 160 -5.71 4.56 -3.68
C ALA A 160 -5.16 5.79 -4.40
N THR A 161 -3.87 6.02 -4.23
CA THR A 161 -3.19 7.06 -5.00
C THR A 161 -2.68 6.49 -6.32
N MET A 162 -3.18 7.06 -7.42
CA MET A 162 -2.73 6.72 -8.78
C MET A 162 -1.45 7.47 -9.10
N ARG A 163 -0.53 6.83 -9.84
CA ARG A 163 0.72 7.44 -10.31
C ARG A 163 0.88 7.27 -11.81
N SER A 164 1.52 8.25 -12.45
CA SER A 164 1.95 8.13 -13.84
C SER A 164 2.97 7.02 -14.02
N THR A 165 2.94 6.36 -15.17
CA THR A 165 3.91 5.32 -15.57
C THR A 165 5.10 5.89 -16.34
N GLY A 166 5.23 7.22 -16.41
CA GLY A 166 6.25 7.88 -17.25
C GLY A 166 7.69 7.62 -16.80
N ASP A 167 7.89 7.33 -15.53
CA ASP A 167 9.18 7.00 -14.91
C ASP A 167 9.32 5.52 -14.55
N LEU A 168 8.32 4.68 -14.88
CA LEU A 168 8.37 3.24 -14.63
C LEU A 168 9.33 2.59 -15.64
N SER A 169 10.14 1.66 -15.16
CA SER A 169 11.15 0.96 -15.93
C SER A 169 11.08 -0.56 -15.76
N ALA A 170 11.56 -1.30 -16.76
CA ALA A 170 11.72 -2.74 -16.59
C ALA A 170 12.74 -3.03 -15.46
N GLY A 171 12.39 -3.96 -14.57
CA GLY A 171 13.13 -4.28 -13.36
C GLY A 171 12.61 -3.58 -12.10
N ASP A 172 11.72 -2.59 -12.20
CA ASP A 172 11.09 -1.99 -11.04
C ASP A 172 10.24 -3.01 -10.29
N GLU A 173 10.41 -3.05 -8.96
CA GLU A 173 9.65 -3.94 -8.09
C GLU A 173 8.19 -3.48 -8.00
N VAL A 174 7.26 -4.43 -8.18
CA VAL A 174 5.81 -4.20 -8.09
C VAL A 174 5.11 -5.31 -7.32
N ILE A 175 3.93 -5.01 -6.82
CA ILE A 175 3.00 -6.01 -6.27
C ILE A 175 1.68 -5.97 -7.05
N ALA A 176 1.08 -7.14 -7.24
CA ALA A 176 -0.30 -7.28 -7.68
C ALA A 176 -1.17 -7.66 -6.48
N VAL A 177 -2.31 -6.98 -6.33
CA VAL A 177 -3.24 -7.21 -5.21
C VAL A 177 -4.61 -7.53 -5.77
N GLY A 178 -5.27 -8.53 -5.21
CA GLY A 178 -6.61 -8.93 -5.65
C GLY A 178 -7.25 -9.95 -4.74
N HIS A 179 -8.33 -10.58 -5.22
CA HIS A 179 -9.11 -11.58 -4.48
C HIS A 179 -9.12 -12.92 -5.22
N PRO A 180 -7.95 -13.59 -5.37
CA PRO A 180 -7.88 -14.84 -6.11
C PRO A 180 -8.85 -15.85 -5.52
N PHE A 181 -9.66 -16.46 -6.39
CA PHE A 181 -10.68 -17.44 -6.02
C PHE A 181 -11.70 -16.94 -4.97
N GLY A 182 -11.76 -15.64 -4.69
CA GLY A 182 -12.66 -15.06 -3.69
C GLY A 182 -12.32 -15.36 -2.24
N ILE A 183 -11.13 -15.92 -1.96
CA ILE A 183 -10.73 -16.38 -0.61
C ILE A 183 -10.35 -15.22 0.32
N GLY A 184 -10.11 -14.04 -0.20
CA GLY A 184 -9.71 -12.85 0.52
C GLY A 184 -8.58 -12.11 -0.22
N PRO A 185 -8.19 -10.92 0.24
CA PRO A 185 -7.15 -10.18 -0.43
C PRO A 185 -5.83 -10.95 -0.36
N SER A 186 -5.17 -11.05 -1.50
CA SER A 186 -3.87 -11.67 -1.65
C SER A 186 -2.92 -10.73 -2.37
N VAL A 187 -1.64 -10.83 -2.04
CA VAL A 187 -0.57 -10.06 -2.64
C VAL A 187 0.48 -10.98 -3.25
N SER A 188 0.90 -10.67 -4.46
CA SER A 188 2.06 -11.29 -5.09
C SER A 188 3.07 -10.19 -5.47
N ALA A 189 4.36 -10.47 -5.32
CA ALA A 189 5.43 -9.54 -5.64
C ALA A 189 6.23 -10.04 -6.85
N GLY A 190 6.69 -9.10 -7.66
CA GLY A 190 7.50 -9.36 -8.82
C GLY A 190 8.12 -8.07 -9.33
N VAL A 191 8.50 -8.07 -10.62
CA VAL A 191 9.07 -6.92 -11.29
C VAL A 191 8.34 -6.61 -12.60
N VAL A 192 8.43 -5.37 -13.01
CA VAL A 192 8.04 -4.96 -14.36
C VAL A 192 8.97 -5.65 -15.36
N SER A 193 8.44 -6.52 -16.19
CA SER A 193 9.18 -7.25 -17.23
C SER A 193 9.25 -6.49 -18.56
N GLY A 194 8.32 -5.55 -18.77
CA GLY A 194 8.29 -4.71 -19.97
C GLY A 194 7.15 -3.71 -19.96
N LEU A 195 7.27 -2.71 -20.79
CA LEU A 195 6.30 -1.62 -20.94
C LEU A 195 5.83 -1.51 -22.39
N LYS A 196 4.70 -0.84 -22.58
CA LYS A 196 4.10 -0.58 -23.91
C LYS A 196 3.91 -1.87 -24.71
N ARG A 197 3.52 -2.95 -24.03
CA ARG A 197 3.23 -4.23 -24.68
C ARG A 197 1.86 -4.19 -25.36
N GLU A 198 1.73 -5.01 -26.37
CA GLU A 198 0.47 -5.27 -27.05
C GLU A 198 0.11 -6.74 -26.89
N PHE A 199 -1.16 -7.00 -26.64
CA PHE A 199 -1.73 -8.34 -26.63
C PHE A 199 -2.89 -8.39 -27.62
N ARG A 200 -2.93 -9.43 -28.43
CA ARG A 200 -4.07 -9.73 -29.31
C ARG A 200 -4.65 -11.06 -28.89
N SER A 201 -5.96 -11.09 -28.73
CA SER A 201 -6.67 -12.33 -28.49
C SER A 201 -6.44 -13.33 -29.64
N PRO A 202 -6.46 -14.65 -29.36
CA PRO A 202 -6.22 -15.67 -30.42
C PRO A 202 -7.17 -15.59 -31.60
N ASP A 203 -8.40 -15.10 -31.38
CA ASP A 203 -9.42 -14.85 -32.42
C ASP A 203 -9.15 -13.56 -33.22
N GLY A 204 -8.22 -12.70 -32.74
CA GLY A 204 -7.88 -11.42 -33.36
C GLY A 204 -8.91 -10.31 -33.17
N GLU A 205 -10.01 -10.56 -32.45
CA GLU A 205 -11.11 -9.60 -32.28
C GLU A 205 -10.78 -8.52 -31.25
N HIS A 206 -9.92 -8.83 -30.27
CA HIS A 206 -9.54 -7.90 -29.21
C HIS A 206 -8.03 -7.64 -29.20
N ALA A 207 -7.67 -6.37 -29.18
CA ALA A 207 -6.29 -5.93 -29.03
C ALA A 207 -6.20 -4.96 -27.86
N LEU A 208 -5.43 -5.34 -26.84
CA LEU A 208 -5.06 -4.45 -25.73
C LEU A 208 -3.68 -3.88 -26.02
N THR A 209 -3.52 -2.58 -25.85
CA THR A 209 -2.26 -1.87 -26.09
C THR A 209 -1.78 -1.16 -24.84
N ASN A 210 -0.53 -0.70 -24.87
CA ASN A 210 0.09 0.03 -23.75
C ASN A 210 0.08 -0.75 -22.42
N LEU A 211 0.22 -2.07 -22.49
CA LEU A 211 0.22 -2.93 -21.32
C LEU A 211 1.57 -2.88 -20.59
N ILE A 212 1.49 -2.99 -19.26
CA ILE A 212 2.62 -3.25 -18.37
C ILE A 212 2.72 -4.76 -18.20
N GLN A 213 3.82 -5.33 -18.67
CA GLN A 213 4.16 -6.74 -18.45
C GLN A 213 4.88 -6.87 -17.10
N PHE A 214 4.49 -7.82 -16.26
CA PHE A 214 5.11 -8.09 -14.97
C PHE A 214 5.10 -9.59 -14.66
N ASP A 215 5.92 -10.03 -13.70
CA ASP A 215 6.10 -11.45 -13.35
C ASP A 215 5.54 -11.83 -11.97
N ALA A 216 4.88 -10.91 -11.27
CA ALA A 216 4.12 -11.25 -10.09
C ALA A 216 2.98 -12.22 -10.45
N ALA A 217 2.73 -13.22 -9.60
CA ALA A 217 1.69 -14.22 -9.87
C ALA A 217 0.31 -13.56 -9.99
N ALA A 218 -0.34 -13.73 -11.13
CA ALA A 218 -1.71 -13.32 -11.38
C ALA A 218 -2.60 -14.56 -11.59
N ASN A 219 -3.69 -14.64 -10.86
CA ASN A 219 -4.65 -15.73 -10.90
C ASN A 219 -6.07 -15.18 -11.12
N PRO A 220 -7.03 -16.01 -11.57
CA PRO A 220 -8.43 -15.60 -11.63
C PRO A 220 -8.91 -15.01 -10.30
N GLY A 221 -9.47 -13.78 -10.35
CA GLY A 221 -9.82 -12.98 -9.19
C GLY A 221 -8.83 -11.84 -8.87
N ASN A 222 -7.65 -11.82 -9.49
CA ASN A 222 -6.78 -10.65 -9.47
C ASN A 222 -7.19 -9.60 -10.52
N SER A 223 -7.91 -10.02 -11.56
CA SER A 223 -8.45 -9.11 -12.60
C SER A 223 -9.22 -7.96 -11.97
N GLY A 224 -8.91 -6.74 -12.38
CA GLY A 224 -9.48 -5.50 -11.84
C GLY A 224 -8.77 -4.97 -10.60
N GLY A 225 -7.89 -5.75 -9.97
CA GLY A 225 -7.06 -5.30 -8.86
C GLY A 225 -5.91 -4.39 -9.30
N PRO A 226 -5.31 -3.64 -8.38
CA PRO A 226 -4.21 -2.74 -8.69
C PRO A 226 -2.87 -3.46 -8.85
N LEU A 227 -2.06 -2.97 -9.81
CA LEU A 227 -0.62 -3.14 -9.85
C LEU A 227 0.01 -1.95 -9.15
N VAL A 228 0.85 -2.20 -8.15
CA VAL A 228 1.31 -1.18 -7.19
C VAL A 228 2.83 -1.19 -7.10
N THR A 229 3.45 -0.01 -7.06
CA THR A 229 4.88 0.14 -6.78
C THR A 229 5.19 -0.12 -5.31
N MET A 230 6.46 -0.33 -4.96
CA MET A 230 6.88 -0.55 -3.57
C MET A 230 6.64 0.65 -2.65
N ASP A 231 6.38 1.83 -3.22
CA ASP A 231 5.99 3.05 -2.48
C ASP A 231 4.47 3.12 -2.21
N GLY A 232 3.68 2.14 -2.73
CA GLY A 232 2.25 2.06 -2.52
C GLY A 232 1.38 2.83 -3.52
N PHE A 233 1.93 3.23 -4.68
CA PHE A 233 1.20 3.92 -5.74
C PHE A 233 0.68 2.95 -6.80
N VAL A 234 -0.56 3.11 -7.22
CA VAL A 234 -1.16 2.33 -8.28
C VAL A 234 -0.66 2.84 -9.65
N VAL A 235 -0.09 1.94 -10.44
CA VAL A 235 0.46 2.22 -11.78
C VAL A 235 -0.31 1.51 -12.89
N GLY A 236 -1.19 0.57 -12.54
CA GLY A 236 -2.00 -0.15 -13.51
C GLY A 236 -3.12 -0.95 -12.86
N ILE A 237 -3.98 -1.50 -13.70
CA ILE A 237 -5.03 -2.45 -13.31
C ILE A 237 -4.66 -3.80 -13.91
N VAL A 238 -4.61 -4.81 -13.05
CA VAL A 238 -4.28 -6.18 -13.45
C VAL A 238 -5.42 -6.71 -14.32
N THR A 239 -5.09 -7.12 -15.55
CA THR A 239 -5.98 -7.91 -16.39
C THR A 239 -5.39 -9.29 -16.57
N ALA A 240 -6.09 -10.35 -16.13
CA ALA A 240 -5.61 -11.71 -16.31
C ALA A 240 -5.89 -12.12 -17.75
N ILE A 241 -4.85 -12.20 -18.55
CA ILE A 241 -4.95 -12.76 -19.90
C ILE A 241 -4.81 -14.27 -19.77
N LEU A 242 -5.83 -14.99 -20.18
CA LEU A 242 -5.82 -16.46 -20.22
C LEU A 242 -4.67 -16.92 -21.13
N ASN A 243 -3.73 -17.66 -20.55
CA ASN A 243 -2.68 -18.32 -21.31
C ASN A 243 -3.23 -19.66 -21.83
N PRO A 244 -3.44 -19.82 -23.13
CA PRO A 244 -4.01 -21.05 -23.72
C PRO A 244 -3.11 -22.26 -23.59
N THR A 245 -1.84 -22.11 -23.22
CA THR A 245 -0.84 -23.20 -23.23
C THR A 245 -0.43 -23.71 -21.86
N SER A 246 -1.04 -23.24 -20.77
CA SER A 246 -0.69 -23.66 -19.38
C SER A 246 0.80 -23.45 -19.01
N ALA A 247 1.57 -22.81 -19.85
CA ALA A 247 2.95 -22.44 -19.54
C ALA A 247 2.94 -21.24 -18.58
N ARG A 248 3.90 -21.16 -17.68
CA ARG A 248 4.11 -19.99 -16.83
C ARG A 248 4.32 -18.76 -17.74
N THR A 249 3.34 -17.90 -17.84
CA THR A 249 3.39 -16.73 -18.69
C THR A 249 3.31 -15.50 -17.85
N PHE A 250 4.19 -14.62 -18.15
CA PHE A 250 4.33 -13.29 -17.60
C PHE A 250 3.32 -12.37 -18.31
N ILE A 251 2.37 -11.81 -17.60
CA ILE A 251 1.51 -10.73 -18.12
C ILE A 251 1.32 -9.71 -17.04
#